data_ae0c4f4333f03a40f22447b7a9588eeb
#
_entry.id   ae0c4f4333f03a40f22447b7a9588eeb
#
_cell.length_a   1.000
_cell.length_b   1.000
_cell.length_c   1.000
_cell.angle_alpha   90.00
_cell.angle_beta   90.00
_cell.angle_gamma   90.00
#
_symmetry.space_group_name_H-M   'P 1'
#
loop_
_entity.id
_entity.type
_entity.pdbx_description
1 polymer ?
#
loop_
_entity_poly.entity_id
_entity_poly.type
_entity_poly.pdbx_seq_one_letter_code
_entity_poly.pdbx_strand_id
1 'polypeptide(L)'
;MPRKIVEPAVPLAKPVSEIPGGSIAALKRKARGCRACPLWKPATQTVFGTGPANAEIMLIGEQPGLREDIEGEPFVGPAGQMLDRALAEAGLDRGMLFLTNTVKHFKYEQRGTAKLHKRANAAEQAACRMWLAAELARVRPKIVVALGAMAAQTLFGNTFRLTRERGEWRVLGEHAVGMATWHPSAILRGRERKDAMYRQLVADLRSVAQRSQ
;
A
#
# COMPACT_ATOMS: atom_id res chain seq x y z
N MET A 1 18.46 -0.06 20.89
CA MET A 1 19.18 -0.20 19.60
C MET A 1 19.05 1.07 18.81
N PRO A 2 20.12 1.58 18.16
CA PRO A 2 20.05 2.82 17.38
C PRO A 2 19.07 2.63 16.21
N ARG A 3 18.14 3.58 16.03
CA ARG A 3 17.18 3.60 14.93
C ARG A 3 17.96 3.77 13.62
N LYS A 4 17.85 2.79 12.72
CA LYS A 4 18.39 2.94 11.36
C LYS A 4 17.61 4.06 10.66
N ILE A 5 18.27 5.15 10.33
CA ILE A 5 17.74 6.20 9.46
C ILE A 5 17.86 5.63 8.05
N VAL A 6 16.75 5.29 7.43
CA VAL A 6 16.69 4.88 6.02
C VAL A 6 16.02 6.01 5.26
N GLU A 7 16.78 6.64 4.36
CA GLU A 7 16.18 7.56 3.41
C GLU A 7 15.15 6.80 2.56
N PRO A 8 13.92 7.33 2.40
CA PRO A 8 12.90 6.67 1.61
C PRO A 8 13.37 6.56 0.15
N ALA A 9 13.27 5.37 -0.43
CA ALA A 9 13.57 5.14 -1.85
C ALA A 9 12.56 5.80 -2.81
N VAL A 10 11.41 6.16 -2.31
CA VAL A 10 10.56 7.18 -2.92
C VAL A 10 11.01 8.49 -2.29
N PRO A 11 11.55 9.44 -3.05
CA PRO A 11 11.62 10.78 -2.53
C PRO A 11 10.18 11.15 -2.17
N LEU A 12 9.89 11.26 -0.88
CA LEU A 12 8.68 11.94 -0.41
C LEU A 12 8.68 13.41 -0.92
N ALA A 13 9.78 13.81 -1.52
CA ALA A 13 10.04 15.06 -2.22
C ALA A 13 10.58 14.81 -3.64
N LYS A 14 9.74 14.34 -4.58
CA LYS A 14 9.89 14.90 -5.93
C LYS A 14 9.64 16.41 -5.83
N PRO A 15 10.31 17.25 -6.68
CA PRO A 15 9.97 18.66 -6.76
C PRO A 15 8.44 18.80 -6.81
N VAL A 16 7.88 19.66 -5.99
CA VAL A 16 6.41 19.85 -5.83
C VAL A 16 5.71 20.10 -7.16
N SER A 17 6.44 20.57 -8.19
CA SER A 17 5.97 20.77 -9.55
C SER A 17 5.60 19.49 -10.33
N GLU A 18 6.12 18.32 -9.93
CA GLU A 18 5.85 17.04 -10.60
C GLU A 18 4.80 16.16 -9.89
N ILE A 19 4.39 16.54 -8.67
CA ILE A 19 3.38 15.81 -7.91
C ILE A 19 2.02 16.46 -8.16
N PRO A 20 0.99 15.71 -8.63
CA PRO A 20 -0.33 16.27 -8.83
C PRO A 20 -0.87 16.91 -7.55
N GLY A 21 -1.25 18.18 -7.62
CA GLY A 21 -1.80 18.93 -6.50
C GLY A 21 -3.33 18.83 -6.41
N GLY A 22 -3.87 19.17 -5.22
CA GLY A 22 -5.29 19.24 -4.93
C GLY A 22 -5.72 18.41 -3.73
N SER A 23 -7.01 18.43 -3.41
CA SER A 23 -7.59 17.56 -2.37
C SER A 23 -7.55 16.09 -2.80
N ILE A 24 -7.68 15.15 -1.84
CA ILE A 24 -7.77 13.71 -2.14
C ILE A 24 -8.87 13.43 -3.17
N ALA A 25 -10.03 14.06 -3.04
CA ALA A 25 -11.12 13.93 -4.02
C ALA A 25 -10.74 14.46 -5.41
N ALA A 26 -10.02 15.58 -5.50
CA ALA A 26 -9.54 16.12 -6.77
C ALA A 26 -8.47 15.19 -7.40
N LEU A 27 -7.56 14.66 -6.60
CA LEU A 27 -6.55 13.69 -7.04
C LEU A 27 -7.21 12.40 -7.55
N LYS A 28 -8.20 11.87 -6.83
CA LYS A 28 -8.98 10.69 -7.26
C LYS A 28 -9.66 10.92 -8.61
N ARG A 29 -10.26 12.11 -8.82
CA ARG A 29 -10.85 12.47 -10.13
C ARG A 29 -9.81 12.54 -11.25
N LYS A 30 -8.65 13.18 -11.00
CA LYS A 30 -7.56 13.26 -11.99
C LYS A 30 -7.00 11.87 -12.32
N ALA A 31 -6.85 10.99 -11.32
CA ALA A 31 -6.32 9.65 -11.50
C ALA A 31 -7.21 8.75 -12.38
N ARG A 32 -8.53 8.98 -12.44
CA ARG A 32 -9.44 8.24 -13.33
C ARG A 32 -9.04 8.29 -14.80
N GLY A 33 -8.42 9.38 -15.25
CA GLY A 33 -7.91 9.54 -16.60
C GLY A 33 -6.45 9.13 -16.79
N CYS A 34 -5.83 8.49 -15.81
CA CYS A 34 -4.41 8.15 -15.87
C CYS A 34 -4.10 7.14 -16.98
N ARG A 35 -3.16 7.51 -17.87
CA ARG A 35 -2.64 6.68 -18.96
C ARG A 35 -1.11 6.62 -18.97
N ALA A 36 -0.47 6.85 -17.82
CA ALA A 36 0.98 6.93 -17.70
C ALA A 36 1.70 5.58 -17.93
N CYS A 37 0.99 4.45 -17.85
CA CYS A 37 1.52 3.12 -18.16
C CYS A 37 0.45 2.26 -18.84
N PRO A 38 0.81 1.14 -19.51
CA PRO A 38 -0.16 0.32 -20.28
C PRO A 38 -1.27 -0.33 -19.46
N LEU A 39 -1.16 -0.37 -18.12
CA LEU A 39 -2.10 -1.09 -17.25
C LEU A 39 -3.54 -0.53 -17.29
N TRP A 40 -3.73 0.72 -17.68
CA TRP A 40 -5.07 1.29 -17.85
C TRP A 40 -5.90 0.60 -18.92
N LYS A 41 -5.25 -0.01 -19.95
CA LYS A 41 -5.97 -0.65 -21.07
C LYS A 41 -6.78 -1.87 -20.65
N PRO A 42 -6.21 -2.87 -19.92
CA PRO A 42 -6.93 -4.06 -19.50
C PRO A 42 -7.72 -3.84 -18.20
N ALA A 43 -7.38 -2.85 -17.36
CA ALA A 43 -8.05 -2.57 -16.11
C ALA A 43 -9.43 -1.93 -16.36
N THR A 44 -10.39 -2.21 -15.47
CA THR A 44 -11.73 -1.63 -15.53
C THR A 44 -11.69 -0.15 -15.16
N GLN A 45 -10.89 0.20 -14.16
CA GLN A 45 -10.76 1.57 -13.66
C GLN A 45 -9.48 1.77 -12.85
N THR A 46 -9.20 3.03 -12.51
CA THR A 46 -8.17 3.38 -11.54
C THR A 46 -8.70 3.18 -10.13
N VAL A 47 -7.99 2.41 -9.31
CA VAL A 47 -8.27 2.23 -7.88
C VAL A 47 -7.35 3.17 -7.09
N PHE A 48 -7.89 4.33 -6.71
CA PHE A 48 -7.21 5.33 -5.90
C PHE A 48 -7.37 5.02 -4.41
N GLY A 49 -6.53 5.62 -3.55
CA GLY A 49 -6.63 5.43 -2.11
C GLY A 49 -7.95 5.95 -1.52
N THR A 50 -8.35 5.38 -0.38
CA THR A 50 -9.56 5.72 0.36
C THR A 50 -9.27 5.84 1.85
N GLY A 51 -10.03 6.70 2.54
CA GLY A 51 -9.90 6.99 3.95
C GLY A 51 -9.90 8.49 4.24
N PRO A 52 -9.80 8.89 5.52
CA PRO A 52 -9.72 10.30 5.91
C PRO A 52 -8.50 10.98 5.30
N ALA A 53 -8.70 12.21 4.78
CA ALA A 53 -7.60 12.99 4.18
C ALA A 53 -6.55 13.46 5.21
N ASN A 54 -6.84 13.31 6.49
CA ASN A 54 -5.98 13.60 7.64
C ASN A 54 -5.69 12.34 8.46
N ALA A 55 -5.78 11.16 7.86
CA ALA A 55 -5.49 9.90 8.55
C ALA A 55 -4.04 9.90 9.08
N GLU A 56 -3.88 9.55 10.34
CA GLU A 56 -2.54 9.45 10.96
C GLU A 56 -1.78 8.19 10.51
N ILE A 57 -2.51 7.17 10.08
CA ILE A 57 -1.95 5.89 9.65
C ILE A 57 -2.34 5.64 8.19
N MET A 58 -1.35 5.30 7.36
CA MET A 58 -1.56 4.89 5.97
C MET A 58 -1.05 3.46 5.74
N LEU A 59 -1.89 2.60 5.20
CA LEU A 59 -1.51 1.26 4.77
C LEU A 59 -1.37 1.22 3.25
N ILE A 60 -0.24 0.71 2.77
CA ILE A 60 0.12 0.71 1.35
C ILE A 60 0.35 -0.72 0.89
N GLY A 61 -0.51 -1.20 -0.01
CA GLY A 61 -0.37 -2.50 -0.66
C GLY A 61 0.40 -2.44 -1.98
N GLU A 62 0.36 -3.55 -2.72
CA GLU A 62 1.06 -3.72 -3.99
C GLU A 62 0.28 -3.08 -5.15
N GLN A 63 -0.87 -3.64 -5.49
CA GLN A 63 -1.76 -3.21 -6.58
C GLN A 63 -3.17 -3.77 -6.34
N PRO A 64 -4.20 -3.23 -7.02
CA PRO A 64 -5.57 -3.76 -6.95
C PRO A 64 -5.65 -5.21 -7.39
N GLY A 65 -6.57 -5.99 -6.81
CA GLY A 65 -7.04 -7.26 -7.32
C GLY A 65 -8.27 -7.10 -8.20
N LEU A 66 -8.89 -8.22 -8.60
CA LEU A 66 -10.08 -8.22 -9.46
C LEU A 66 -11.28 -7.52 -8.81
N ARG A 67 -11.53 -7.76 -7.53
CA ARG A 67 -12.65 -7.11 -6.82
C ARG A 67 -12.44 -5.61 -6.72
N GLU A 68 -11.26 -5.19 -6.35
CA GLU A 68 -10.87 -3.78 -6.28
C GLU A 68 -10.99 -3.09 -7.63
N ASP A 69 -10.62 -3.76 -8.73
CA ASP A 69 -10.75 -3.24 -10.11
C ASP A 69 -12.21 -3.03 -10.51
N ILE A 70 -13.11 -3.90 -10.05
CA ILE A 70 -14.56 -3.81 -10.31
C ILE A 70 -15.21 -2.71 -9.45
N GLU A 71 -14.90 -2.70 -8.15
CA GLU A 71 -15.55 -1.82 -7.17
C GLU A 71 -14.92 -0.42 -7.10
N GLY A 72 -13.67 -0.27 -7.56
CA GLY A 72 -12.94 1.00 -7.57
C GLY A 72 -12.39 1.42 -6.21
N GLU A 73 -12.37 0.51 -5.23
CA GLU A 73 -11.91 0.77 -3.86
C GLU A 73 -10.82 -0.23 -3.43
N PRO A 74 -9.76 0.20 -2.70
CA PRO A 74 -8.69 -0.68 -2.27
C PRO A 74 -9.12 -1.62 -1.14
N PHE A 75 -8.62 -2.86 -1.16
CA PHE A 75 -8.81 -3.86 -0.12
C PHE A 75 -10.28 -4.22 0.16
N VAL A 76 -11.06 -4.46 -0.90
CA VAL A 76 -12.47 -4.94 -0.81
C VAL A 76 -12.63 -6.44 -1.11
N GLY A 77 -11.61 -7.07 -1.68
CA GLY A 77 -11.59 -8.50 -1.97
C GLY A 77 -11.14 -9.37 -0.79
N PRO A 78 -10.84 -10.67 -1.01
CA PRO A 78 -10.47 -11.61 0.06
C PRO A 78 -9.24 -11.18 0.88
N ALA A 79 -8.27 -10.50 0.26
CA ALA A 79 -7.12 -9.93 0.95
C ALA A 79 -7.54 -8.79 1.90
N GLY A 80 -8.50 -7.97 1.47
CA GLY A 80 -9.09 -6.90 2.30
C GLY A 80 -9.85 -7.47 3.50
N GLN A 81 -10.69 -8.48 3.31
CA GLN A 81 -11.41 -9.15 4.41
C GLN A 81 -10.46 -9.74 5.45
N MET A 82 -9.32 -10.29 5.02
CA MET A 82 -8.29 -10.77 5.95
C MET A 82 -7.62 -9.60 6.68
N LEU A 83 -7.36 -8.50 5.98
CA LEU A 83 -6.82 -7.27 6.59
C LEU A 83 -7.78 -6.74 7.65
N ASP A 84 -9.07 -6.67 7.35
CA ASP A 84 -10.10 -6.16 8.27
C ASP A 84 -10.14 -6.95 9.58
N ARG A 85 -10.08 -8.29 9.49
CA ARG A 85 -9.98 -9.13 10.69
C ARG A 85 -8.72 -8.84 11.49
N ALA A 86 -7.56 -8.72 10.82
CA ALA A 86 -6.31 -8.43 11.50
C ALA A 86 -6.28 -7.04 12.14
N LEU A 87 -6.90 -6.03 11.50
CA LEU A 87 -7.07 -4.68 12.05
C LEU A 87 -7.95 -4.72 13.31
N ALA A 88 -9.10 -5.38 13.25
CA ALA A 88 -10.00 -5.53 14.40
C ALA A 88 -9.31 -6.23 15.58
N GLU A 89 -8.59 -7.32 15.34
CA GLU A 89 -7.81 -8.02 16.36
C GLU A 89 -6.64 -7.19 16.92
N ALA A 90 -6.12 -6.25 16.14
CA ALA A 90 -5.07 -5.33 16.58
C ALA A 90 -5.60 -4.07 17.28
N GLY A 91 -6.91 -3.87 17.32
CA GLY A 91 -7.53 -2.68 17.91
C GLY A 91 -7.44 -1.43 17.03
N LEU A 92 -7.32 -1.59 15.70
CA LEU A 92 -7.30 -0.50 14.72
C LEU A 92 -8.65 -0.39 14.02
N ASP A 93 -9.24 0.80 14.04
CA ASP A 93 -10.44 1.10 13.27
C ASP A 93 -10.07 1.39 11.81
N ARG A 94 -10.56 0.53 10.89
CA ARG A 94 -10.37 0.72 9.44
C ARG A 94 -10.81 2.10 8.94
N GLY A 95 -11.87 2.64 9.51
CA GLY A 95 -12.44 3.94 9.13
C GLY A 95 -11.50 5.12 9.40
N MET A 96 -10.54 4.96 10.30
CA MET A 96 -9.55 5.97 10.64
C MET A 96 -8.27 5.87 9.81
N LEU A 97 -8.13 4.85 8.97
CA LEU A 97 -6.94 4.59 8.18
C LEU A 97 -7.10 5.08 6.74
N PHE A 98 -5.99 5.50 6.12
CA PHE A 98 -5.94 5.68 4.68
C PHE A 98 -5.34 4.43 4.03
N LEU A 99 -6.11 3.79 3.16
CA LEU A 99 -5.74 2.55 2.47
C LEU A 99 -5.43 2.84 1.01
N THR A 100 -4.29 2.37 0.52
CA THR A 100 -3.92 2.54 -0.88
C THR A 100 -2.97 1.44 -1.37
N ASN A 101 -2.57 1.52 -2.64
CA ASN A 101 -1.59 0.64 -3.25
C ASN A 101 -0.49 1.44 -3.95
N THR A 102 0.67 0.84 -4.18
CA THR A 102 1.76 1.45 -4.95
C THR A 102 1.38 1.64 -6.42
N VAL A 103 0.60 0.71 -6.98
CA VAL A 103 0.08 0.75 -8.35
C VAL A 103 -1.44 0.90 -8.31
N LYS A 104 -1.99 1.74 -9.21
CA LYS A 104 -3.42 2.11 -9.19
C LYS A 104 -4.30 1.33 -10.16
N HIS A 105 -3.73 0.43 -10.96
CA HIS A 105 -4.48 -0.41 -11.90
C HIS A 105 -4.19 -1.89 -11.66
N PHE A 106 -5.21 -2.73 -11.88
CA PHE A 106 -5.07 -4.18 -11.79
C PHE A 106 -4.27 -4.72 -12.97
N LYS A 107 -3.17 -5.41 -12.69
CA LYS A 107 -2.42 -6.16 -13.68
C LYS A 107 -2.75 -7.64 -13.60
N TYR A 108 -3.16 -8.21 -14.72
CA TYR A 108 -3.49 -9.63 -14.81
C TYR A 108 -3.06 -10.25 -16.14
N GLU A 109 -3.02 -11.55 -16.17
CA GLU A 109 -2.94 -12.36 -17.38
C GLU A 109 -4.28 -13.06 -17.56
N GLN A 110 -4.85 -12.97 -18.76
CA GLN A 110 -6.08 -13.68 -19.10
C GLN A 110 -5.75 -15.14 -19.38
N ARG A 111 -6.41 -16.08 -18.68
CA ARG A 111 -6.36 -17.52 -18.96
C ARG A 111 -7.78 -18.08 -19.03
N GLY A 112 -8.27 -18.29 -20.24
CA GLY A 112 -9.69 -18.57 -20.48
C GLY A 112 -10.54 -17.44 -19.92
N THR A 113 -11.49 -17.76 -19.02
CA THR A 113 -12.33 -16.78 -18.34
C THR A 113 -11.68 -16.17 -17.08
N ALA A 114 -10.57 -16.73 -16.59
CA ALA A 114 -9.92 -16.30 -15.36
C ALA A 114 -8.92 -15.17 -15.60
N LYS A 115 -8.93 -14.14 -14.73
CA LYS A 115 -7.94 -13.08 -14.66
C LYS A 115 -6.93 -13.38 -13.55
N LEU A 116 -5.75 -13.88 -13.93
CA LEU A 116 -4.69 -14.22 -12.97
C LEU A 116 -3.84 -13.00 -12.66
N HIS A 117 -3.77 -12.64 -11.39
CA HIS A 117 -2.95 -11.53 -10.90
C HIS A 117 -1.48 -11.67 -11.34
N LYS A 118 -0.91 -10.61 -11.91
CA LYS A 118 0.50 -10.50 -12.28
C LYS A 118 1.11 -9.28 -11.62
N ARG A 119 2.34 -9.41 -11.15
CA ARG A 119 3.07 -8.31 -10.53
C ARG A 119 3.38 -7.23 -11.56
N ALA A 120 3.18 -5.95 -11.20
CA ALA A 120 3.61 -4.81 -12.01
C ALA A 120 5.15 -4.79 -12.15
N ASN A 121 5.64 -4.54 -13.36
CA ASN A 121 7.08 -4.40 -13.62
C ASN A 121 7.62 -3.05 -13.13
N ALA A 122 8.95 -2.87 -13.18
CA ALA A 122 9.60 -1.67 -12.67
C ALA A 122 9.14 -0.38 -13.38
N ALA A 123 8.92 -0.42 -14.70
CA ALA A 123 8.47 0.74 -15.46
C ALA A 123 7.03 1.14 -15.10
N GLU A 124 6.13 0.16 -14.94
CA GLU A 124 4.75 0.38 -14.51
C GLU A 124 4.68 0.94 -13.08
N GLN A 125 5.51 0.42 -12.18
CA GLN A 125 5.63 0.94 -10.82
C GLN A 125 6.17 2.37 -10.82
N ALA A 126 7.21 2.66 -11.61
CA ALA A 126 7.79 3.99 -11.72
C ALA A 126 6.78 5.02 -12.23
N ALA A 127 6.02 4.68 -13.29
CA ALA A 127 4.98 5.54 -13.83
C ALA A 127 3.86 5.85 -12.82
N CYS A 128 3.56 4.92 -11.90
CA CYS A 128 2.50 5.07 -10.92
C CYS A 128 2.92 5.83 -9.65
N ARG A 129 4.23 6.01 -9.41
CA ARG A 129 4.77 6.65 -8.21
C ARG A 129 4.22 8.04 -7.93
N MET A 130 3.93 8.82 -8.97
CA MET A 130 3.37 10.16 -8.84
C MET A 130 2.09 10.18 -8.00
N TRP A 131 1.22 9.17 -8.16
CA TRP A 131 -0.03 9.09 -7.42
C TRP A 131 0.17 8.74 -5.95
N LEU A 132 1.04 7.77 -5.64
CA LEU A 132 1.40 7.46 -4.25
C LEU A 132 2.07 8.65 -3.57
N ALA A 133 2.97 9.35 -4.27
CA ALA A 133 3.62 10.55 -3.76
C ALA A 133 2.60 11.67 -3.47
N ALA A 134 1.59 11.85 -4.36
CA ALA A 134 0.51 12.83 -4.15
C ALA A 134 -0.37 12.47 -2.94
N GLU A 135 -0.69 11.19 -2.74
CA GLU A 135 -1.43 10.72 -1.58
C GLU A 135 -0.64 10.97 -0.28
N LEU A 136 0.63 10.57 -0.23
CA LEU A 136 1.50 10.79 0.93
C LEU A 136 1.66 12.28 1.26
N ALA A 137 1.88 13.12 0.24
CA ALA A 137 2.02 14.56 0.42
C ALA A 137 0.72 15.22 0.91
N ARG A 138 -0.44 14.68 0.54
CA ARG A 138 -1.74 15.24 0.91
C ARG A 138 -2.26 14.74 2.25
N VAL A 139 -2.12 13.46 2.52
CA VAL A 139 -2.57 12.84 3.79
C VAL A 139 -1.59 13.18 4.93
N ARG A 140 -0.28 13.17 4.66
CA ARG A 140 0.80 13.42 5.63
C ARG A 140 0.71 12.51 6.86
N PRO A 141 0.64 11.18 6.67
CA PRO A 141 0.48 10.27 7.78
C PRO A 141 1.71 10.31 8.71
N LYS A 142 1.49 10.11 9.99
CA LYS A 142 2.57 9.93 10.98
C LYS A 142 3.16 8.51 10.91
N ILE A 143 2.33 7.55 10.54
CA ILE A 143 2.70 6.12 10.46
C ILE A 143 2.36 5.58 9.08
N VAL A 144 3.32 4.90 8.45
CA VAL A 144 3.14 4.24 7.16
C VAL A 144 3.44 2.75 7.29
N VAL A 145 2.50 1.89 6.90
CA VAL A 145 2.67 0.44 6.93
C VAL A 145 2.70 -0.10 5.51
N ALA A 146 3.83 -0.69 5.13
CA ALA A 146 3.97 -1.39 3.86
C ALA A 146 3.44 -2.82 3.96
N LEU A 147 2.40 -3.15 3.22
CA LEU A 147 1.86 -4.50 3.12
C LEU A 147 2.53 -5.25 1.97
N GLY A 148 3.47 -6.13 2.33
CA GLY A 148 4.21 -6.97 1.38
C GLY A 148 5.51 -6.37 0.84
N ALA A 149 6.25 -7.21 0.10
CA ALA A 149 7.60 -6.86 -0.35
C ALA A 149 7.65 -5.70 -1.36
N MET A 150 6.66 -5.59 -2.28
CA MET A 150 6.67 -4.51 -3.28
C MET A 150 6.48 -3.15 -2.61
N ALA A 151 5.49 -3.02 -1.74
CA ALA A 151 5.25 -1.78 -1.01
C ALA A 151 6.45 -1.43 -0.11
N ALA A 152 7.02 -2.43 0.57
CA ALA A 152 8.21 -2.24 1.39
C ALA A 152 9.43 -1.77 0.58
N GLN A 153 9.69 -2.38 -0.58
CA GLN A 153 10.78 -1.95 -1.47
C GLN A 153 10.54 -0.57 -2.06
N THR A 154 9.29 -0.21 -2.31
CA THR A 154 8.94 1.14 -2.78
C THR A 154 9.26 2.20 -1.73
N LEU A 155 9.03 1.91 -0.43
CA LEU A 155 9.23 2.85 0.67
C LEU A 155 10.64 2.82 1.27
N PHE A 156 11.25 1.64 1.37
CA PHE A 156 12.50 1.43 2.11
C PHE A 156 13.70 1.07 1.23
N GLY A 157 13.49 1.00 -0.09
CA GLY A 157 14.56 0.70 -1.05
C GLY A 157 14.56 -0.75 -1.53
N ASN A 158 15.16 -0.96 -2.71
CA ASN A 158 15.16 -2.24 -3.42
C ASN A 158 15.91 -3.37 -2.68
N THR A 159 16.78 -3.03 -1.74
CA THR A 159 17.51 -3.98 -0.91
C THR A 159 16.69 -4.53 0.25
N PHE A 160 15.52 -3.94 0.54
CA PHE A 160 14.66 -4.38 1.64
C PHE A 160 14.20 -5.84 1.45
N ARG A 161 14.36 -6.63 2.50
CA ARG A 161 14.00 -8.06 2.55
C ARG A 161 12.93 -8.31 3.60
N LEU A 162 11.68 -8.40 3.18
CA LEU A 162 10.51 -8.54 4.07
C LEU A 162 10.67 -9.69 5.09
N THR A 163 11.21 -10.83 4.69
CA THR A 163 11.38 -12.00 5.56
C THR A 163 12.38 -11.79 6.70
N ARG A 164 13.25 -10.78 6.61
CA ARG A 164 14.29 -10.47 7.60
C ARG A 164 13.97 -9.20 8.39
N GLU A 165 13.32 -8.24 7.75
CA GLU A 165 13.21 -6.85 8.22
C GLU A 165 11.75 -6.45 8.54
N ARG A 166 10.82 -7.42 8.47
CA ARG A 166 9.42 -7.23 8.86
C ARG A 166 9.33 -6.81 10.33
N GLY A 167 8.39 -5.93 10.66
CA GLY A 167 8.16 -5.48 12.04
C GLY A 167 9.17 -4.46 12.55
N GLU A 168 10.25 -4.18 11.81
CA GLU A 168 11.21 -3.16 12.19
C GLU A 168 10.71 -1.76 11.83
N TRP A 169 10.78 -0.85 12.81
CA TRP A 169 10.45 0.55 12.62
C TRP A 169 11.57 1.32 11.96
N ARG A 170 11.23 2.18 11.01
CA ARG A 170 12.17 3.03 10.24
C ARG A 170 11.66 4.45 10.19
N VAL A 171 12.56 5.42 10.22
CA VAL A 171 12.21 6.83 10.00
C VAL A 171 11.96 7.03 8.50
N LEU A 172 10.86 7.69 8.15
CA LEU A 172 10.46 8.06 6.80
C LEU A 172 10.40 9.58 6.68
N GLY A 173 11.51 10.19 6.25
CA GLY A 173 11.61 11.65 6.22
C GLY A 173 11.53 12.28 7.61
N GLU A 174 11.07 13.54 7.68
CA GLU A 174 11.08 14.33 8.92
C GLU A 174 9.90 14.05 9.87
N HIS A 175 8.78 13.56 9.34
CA HIS A 175 7.50 13.57 10.07
C HIS A 175 6.85 12.20 10.23
N ALA A 176 7.37 11.17 9.58
CA ALA A 176 6.75 9.85 9.58
C ALA A 176 7.71 8.75 10.02
N VAL A 177 7.14 7.70 10.56
CA VAL A 177 7.80 6.41 10.76
C VAL A 177 7.07 5.35 9.96
N GLY A 178 7.77 4.30 9.58
CA GLY A 178 7.16 3.22 8.83
C GLY A 178 7.69 1.85 9.22
N MET A 179 6.90 0.85 8.89
CA MET A 179 7.29 -0.55 9.00
C MET A 179 6.71 -1.35 7.84
N ALA A 180 7.22 -2.56 7.64
CA ALA A 180 6.64 -3.50 6.69
C ALA A 180 6.11 -4.74 7.40
N THR A 181 5.03 -5.29 6.87
CA THR A 181 4.47 -6.57 7.33
C THR A 181 3.99 -7.41 6.15
N TRP A 182 3.44 -8.60 6.43
CA TRP A 182 2.93 -9.49 5.40
C TRP A 182 1.78 -8.86 4.61
N HIS A 183 1.77 -9.07 3.30
CA HIS A 183 0.59 -8.76 2.50
C HIS A 183 -0.49 -9.83 2.76
N PRO A 184 -1.75 -9.46 3.04
CA PRO A 184 -2.81 -10.44 3.32
C PRO A 184 -2.96 -11.51 2.23
N SER A 185 -2.77 -11.17 0.95
CA SER A 185 -2.82 -12.15 -0.14
C SER A 185 -1.70 -13.20 -0.08
N ALA A 186 -0.54 -12.87 0.50
CA ALA A 186 0.54 -13.83 0.71
C ALA A 186 0.15 -14.83 1.81
N ILE A 187 -0.55 -14.38 2.84
CA ILE A 187 -1.08 -15.21 3.92
C ILE A 187 -2.13 -16.19 3.36
N LEU A 188 -3.05 -15.71 2.51
CA LEU A 188 -4.06 -16.56 1.86
C LEU A 188 -3.43 -17.70 1.04
N ARG A 189 -2.25 -17.49 0.46
CA ARG A 189 -1.49 -18.50 -0.29
C ARG A 189 -0.51 -19.31 0.56
N GLY A 190 -0.39 -19.00 1.84
CA GLY A 190 0.69 -19.45 2.74
C GLY A 190 0.65 -20.92 3.15
N ARG A 191 -0.39 -21.67 2.81
CA ARG A 191 -0.56 -23.09 3.19
C ARG A 191 -0.20 -23.32 4.67
N GLU A 192 0.79 -24.18 4.94
CA GLU A 192 1.25 -24.53 6.30
C GLU A 192 1.73 -23.33 7.14
N ARG A 193 2.23 -22.27 6.51
CA ARG A 193 2.70 -21.05 7.20
C ARG A 193 1.61 -20.01 7.41
N LYS A 194 0.40 -20.25 6.94
CA LYS A 194 -0.71 -19.27 6.96
C LYS A 194 -0.95 -18.69 8.35
N ASP A 195 -1.11 -19.56 9.34
CA ASP A 195 -1.44 -19.12 10.71
C ASP A 195 -0.29 -18.38 11.38
N ALA A 196 0.96 -18.81 11.14
CA ALA A 196 2.13 -18.10 11.64
C ALA A 196 2.25 -16.70 11.03
N MET A 197 2.08 -16.58 9.71
CA MET A 197 2.10 -15.30 9.00
C MET A 197 0.95 -14.38 9.45
N TYR A 198 -0.23 -14.94 9.70
CA TYR A 198 -1.38 -14.17 10.20
C TYR A 198 -1.14 -13.64 11.60
N ARG A 199 -0.68 -14.47 12.55
CA ARG A 199 -0.29 -14.01 13.90
C ARG A 199 0.76 -12.91 13.85
N GLN A 200 1.72 -13.02 12.94
CA GLN A 200 2.75 -12.00 12.74
C GLN A 200 2.16 -10.70 12.20
N LEU A 201 1.22 -10.75 11.23
CA LEU A 201 0.51 -9.57 10.75
C LEU A 201 -0.23 -8.86 11.89
N VAL A 202 -0.97 -9.60 12.71
CA VAL A 202 -1.70 -9.04 13.85
C VAL A 202 -0.74 -8.43 14.88
N ALA A 203 0.38 -9.09 15.19
CA ALA A 203 1.39 -8.56 16.12
C ALA A 203 2.02 -7.24 15.61
N ASP A 204 2.33 -7.17 14.31
CA ASP A 204 2.86 -5.95 13.69
C ASP A 204 1.83 -4.82 13.75
N LEU A 205 0.56 -5.09 13.43
CA LEU A 205 -0.52 -4.11 13.50
C LEU A 205 -0.82 -3.64 14.95
N ARG A 206 -0.68 -4.52 15.95
CA ARG A 206 -0.75 -4.11 17.38
C ARG A 206 0.36 -3.13 17.74
N SER A 207 1.58 -3.35 17.23
CA SER A 207 2.68 -2.38 17.39
C SER A 207 2.35 -1.02 16.76
N VAL A 208 1.60 -1.01 15.64
CA VAL A 208 1.09 0.23 15.03
C VAL A 208 0.07 0.91 15.94
N ALA A 209 -0.91 0.17 16.46
CA ALA A 209 -1.93 0.69 17.37
C ALA A 209 -1.33 1.31 18.63
N GLN A 210 -0.34 0.64 19.25
CA GLN A 210 0.38 1.15 20.42
C GLN A 210 1.17 2.42 20.16
N ARG A 211 1.65 2.61 18.92
CA ARG A 211 2.45 3.79 18.56
C ARG A 211 1.61 5.00 18.16
N SER A 212 0.34 4.79 17.82
CA SER A 212 -0.59 5.86 17.44
C SER A 212 -1.34 6.49 18.63
N GLN A 213 -1.19 5.90 19.81
CA GLN A 213 -1.66 6.45 21.10
C GLN A 213 -0.65 7.45 21.67
#